data_aaf0199684a03f43e57ca2a7b86090e9
#
_entry.id   aaf0199684a03f43e57ca2a7b86090e9
#
_cell.length_a   1.000
_cell.length_b   1.000
_cell.length_c   1.000
_cell.angle_alpha   90.00
_cell.angle_beta   90.00
_cell.angle_gamma   90.00
#
_symmetry.space_group_name_H-M   'P 1'
#
loop_
_entity.id
_entity.type
_entity.pdbx_description
1 polymer ?
#
loop_
_entity_poly.entity_id
_entity_poly.type
_entity_poly.pdbx_seq_one_letter_code
_entity_poly.pdbx_strand_id
1 'polypeptide(L)'
;MTIVTFMGPFVILLPQIRRIITKRTVEGLDLRGLQMGTTCTLGWLIYGVLNDLPLVWVVNLAGLALLIWITRLFLIFSTEIILKKHLRIPIIFSAFLLLVATQSIKPIGLICMVISFTSPLPQLRRAFKDLHLTGLSLLTYVNAIIVHIAWITYGLQNTDPNIIYPNIYGMTIAITLFIRVIRSRRPSLSII
;
A
#
# COMPACT_ATOMS: atom_id res chain seq x y z
N MET A 1 14.72 12.96 5.17
CA MET A 1 13.69 11.99 5.61
C MET A 1 12.33 12.36 5.04
N THR A 2 11.78 13.51 5.33
CA THR A 2 10.45 14.00 4.91
C THR A 2 10.21 13.86 3.39
N ILE A 3 11.20 14.19 2.56
CA ILE A 3 11.10 14.08 1.09
C ILE A 3 10.89 12.61 0.66
N VAL A 4 11.66 11.67 1.22
CA VAL A 4 11.57 10.25 0.88
C VAL A 4 10.19 9.69 1.23
N THR A 5 9.69 10.02 2.41
CA THR A 5 8.37 9.61 2.88
C THR A 5 7.26 10.19 1.99
N PHE A 6 7.37 11.48 1.65
CA PHE A 6 6.42 12.17 0.78
C PHE A 6 6.41 11.58 -0.64
N MET A 7 7.56 11.20 -1.18
CA MET A 7 7.66 10.62 -2.52
C MET A 7 7.16 9.18 -2.62
N GLY A 8 6.97 8.47 -1.49
CA GLY A 8 6.57 7.07 -1.46
C GLY A 8 5.37 6.72 -2.34
N PRO A 9 4.19 7.36 -2.19
CA PRO A 9 3.03 7.09 -3.04
C PRO A 9 3.30 7.34 -4.53
N PHE A 10 4.06 8.37 -4.87
CA PHE A 10 4.37 8.71 -6.26
C PHE A 10 5.25 7.65 -6.92
N VAL A 11 6.29 7.20 -6.23
CA VAL A 11 7.21 6.17 -6.75
C VAL A 11 6.49 4.84 -6.97
N ILE A 12 5.49 4.52 -6.14
CA ILE A 12 4.75 3.27 -6.22
C ILE A 12 3.61 3.36 -7.25
N LEU A 13 2.81 4.43 -7.23
CA LEU A 13 1.55 4.52 -7.96
C LEU A 13 1.67 5.16 -9.35
N LEU A 14 2.59 6.12 -9.57
CA LEU A 14 2.75 6.76 -10.88
C LEU A 14 3.18 5.79 -11.99
N PRO A 15 4.11 4.84 -11.78
CA PRO A 15 4.44 3.85 -12.80
C PRO A 15 3.22 3.00 -13.20
N GLN A 16 2.35 2.70 -12.23
CA GLN A 16 1.12 1.97 -12.49
C GLN A 16 0.13 2.79 -13.33
N ILE A 17 -0.06 4.07 -12.99
CA ILE A 17 -0.90 5.00 -13.76
C ILE A 17 -0.39 5.10 -15.19
N ARG A 18 0.93 5.32 -15.37
CA ARG A 18 1.56 5.40 -16.69
C ARG A 18 1.34 4.12 -17.50
N ARG A 19 1.50 2.94 -16.86
CA ARG A 19 1.25 1.65 -17.53
C ARG A 19 -0.19 1.53 -18.02
N ILE A 20 -1.18 1.89 -17.21
CA ILE A 20 -2.61 1.81 -17.57
C ILE A 20 -2.89 2.74 -18.77
N ILE A 21 -2.41 3.98 -18.72
CA ILE A 21 -2.63 4.98 -19.78
C ILE A 21 -1.98 4.53 -21.08
N THR A 22 -0.71 4.04 -21.02
CA THR A 22 0.04 3.64 -22.20
C THR A 22 -0.51 2.37 -22.84
N LYS A 23 -0.85 1.38 -22.02
CA LYS A 23 -1.35 0.08 -22.52
C LYS A 23 -2.86 0.04 -22.72
N ARG A 24 -3.59 1.05 -22.27
CA ARG A 24 -5.06 1.13 -22.28
C ARG A 24 -5.74 -0.12 -21.73
N THR A 25 -5.14 -0.73 -20.71
CA THR A 25 -5.66 -1.93 -20.07
C THR A 25 -5.43 -1.89 -18.56
N VAL A 26 -6.35 -2.47 -17.83
CA VAL A 26 -6.27 -2.70 -16.37
C VAL A 26 -5.96 -4.16 -16.04
N GLU A 27 -5.60 -4.94 -17.04
CA GLU A 27 -5.23 -6.35 -16.87
C GLU A 27 -4.11 -6.48 -15.84
N GLY A 28 -4.28 -7.42 -14.91
CA GLY A 28 -3.37 -7.63 -13.79
C GLY A 28 -3.57 -6.69 -12.60
N LEU A 29 -4.51 -5.72 -12.67
CA LEU A 29 -4.95 -4.98 -11.49
C LEU A 29 -5.98 -5.81 -10.71
N ASP A 30 -5.70 -5.97 -9.42
CA ASP A 30 -6.68 -6.55 -8.50
C ASP A 30 -7.51 -5.44 -7.86
N LEU A 31 -8.79 -5.46 -8.15
CA LEU A 31 -9.74 -4.48 -7.63
C LEU A 31 -9.90 -4.57 -6.09
N ARG A 32 -9.75 -5.78 -5.52
CA ARG A 32 -9.75 -5.95 -4.05
C ARG A 32 -8.52 -5.31 -3.43
N GLY A 33 -7.36 -5.47 -4.07
CA GLY A 33 -6.13 -4.80 -3.66
C GLY A 33 -6.26 -3.27 -3.71
N LEU A 34 -6.92 -2.74 -4.74
CA LEU A 34 -7.20 -1.31 -4.86
C LEU A 34 -8.13 -0.81 -3.74
N GLN A 35 -9.19 -1.56 -3.40
CA GLN A 35 -10.06 -1.26 -2.26
C GLN A 35 -9.31 -1.27 -0.93
N MET A 36 -8.53 -2.31 -0.68
CA MET A 36 -7.74 -2.42 0.55
C MET A 36 -6.73 -1.27 0.67
N GLY A 37 -6.05 -0.93 -0.43
CA GLY A 37 -5.14 0.21 -0.49
C GLY A 37 -5.85 1.53 -0.18
N THR A 38 -7.00 1.77 -0.80
CA THR A 38 -7.80 2.98 -0.55
C THR A 38 -8.28 3.05 0.90
N THR A 39 -8.77 1.93 1.45
CA THR A 39 -9.23 1.84 2.84
C THR A 39 -8.09 2.11 3.82
N CYS A 40 -6.93 1.53 3.58
CA CYS A 40 -5.74 1.74 4.41
C CYS A 40 -5.28 3.20 4.37
N THR A 41 -5.20 3.78 3.17
CA THR A 41 -4.80 5.18 2.97
C THR A 41 -5.77 6.15 3.64
N LEU A 42 -7.09 5.91 3.54
CA LEU A 42 -8.10 6.71 4.26
C LEU A 42 -7.94 6.58 5.79
N GLY A 43 -7.67 5.37 6.29
CA GLY A 43 -7.43 5.16 7.71
C GLY A 43 -6.24 5.99 8.21
N TRP A 44 -5.10 5.92 7.52
CA TRP A 44 -3.92 6.69 7.87
C TRP A 44 -4.09 8.20 7.69
N LEU A 45 -4.89 8.64 6.70
CA LEU A 45 -5.27 10.04 6.54
C LEU A 45 -6.02 10.54 7.77
N ILE A 46 -7.08 9.82 8.19
CA ILE A 46 -7.88 10.15 9.37
C ILE A 46 -7.00 10.12 10.62
N TYR A 47 -6.17 9.08 10.79
CA TYR A 47 -5.25 8.97 11.91
C TYR A 47 -4.30 10.17 11.99
N GLY A 48 -3.70 10.55 10.86
CA GLY A 48 -2.77 11.68 10.78
C GLY A 48 -3.42 13.02 11.11
N VAL A 49 -4.66 13.25 10.66
CA VAL A 49 -5.41 14.47 10.98
C VAL A 49 -5.74 14.53 12.48
N LEU A 50 -6.24 13.43 13.04
CA LEU A 50 -6.69 13.38 14.44
C LEU A 50 -5.56 13.41 15.48
N ASN A 51 -4.33 13.08 15.08
CA ASN A 51 -3.15 13.09 15.95
C ASN A 51 -2.16 14.21 15.62
N ASP A 52 -2.57 15.22 14.84
CA ASP A 52 -1.72 16.36 14.43
C ASP A 52 -0.37 15.92 13.83
N LEU A 53 -0.40 14.90 12.94
CA LEU A 53 0.76 14.37 12.25
C LEU A 53 0.78 14.83 10.78
N PRO A 54 1.28 16.05 10.46
CA PRO A 54 1.16 16.65 9.13
C PRO A 54 1.72 15.78 8.01
N LEU A 55 2.88 15.16 8.22
CA LEU A 55 3.49 14.30 7.20
C LEU A 55 2.61 13.08 6.90
N VAL A 56 1.97 12.49 7.91
CA VAL A 56 1.10 11.32 7.73
C VAL A 56 -0.11 11.66 6.88
N TRP A 57 -0.85 12.73 7.25
CA TRP A 57 -2.07 13.06 6.51
C TRP A 57 -1.77 13.63 5.12
N VAL A 58 -0.72 14.44 4.92
CA VAL A 58 -0.36 14.99 3.60
C VAL A 58 0.04 13.88 2.63
N VAL A 59 0.88 12.94 3.07
CA VAL A 59 1.30 11.80 2.23
C VAL A 59 0.13 10.89 1.87
N ASN A 60 -0.75 10.63 2.82
CA ASN A 60 -1.92 9.80 2.58
C ASN A 60 -2.97 10.52 1.72
N LEU A 61 -3.12 11.83 1.82
CA LEU A 61 -3.96 12.62 0.92
C LEU A 61 -3.45 12.54 -0.53
N ALA A 62 -2.14 12.69 -0.74
CA ALA A 62 -1.52 12.52 -2.05
C ALA A 62 -1.71 11.09 -2.59
N GLY A 63 -1.48 10.09 -1.75
CA GLY A 63 -1.72 8.68 -2.08
C GLY A 63 -3.17 8.40 -2.46
N LEU A 64 -4.12 8.97 -1.73
CA LEU A 64 -5.56 8.85 -2.00
C LEU A 64 -5.94 9.46 -3.35
N ALA A 65 -5.40 10.63 -3.69
CA ALA A 65 -5.62 11.26 -4.99
C ALA A 65 -5.14 10.36 -6.15
N LEU A 66 -3.97 9.73 -6.01
CA LEU A 66 -3.45 8.78 -7.00
C LEU A 66 -4.31 7.51 -7.09
N LEU A 67 -4.78 6.98 -5.96
CA LEU A 67 -5.67 5.81 -5.93
C LEU A 67 -7.03 6.12 -6.56
N ILE A 68 -7.58 7.30 -6.33
CA ILE A 68 -8.80 7.78 -7.01
C ILE A 68 -8.56 7.85 -8.53
N TRP A 69 -7.41 8.35 -8.96
CA TRP A 69 -7.06 8.40 -10.38
C TRP A 69 -6.97 6.99 -10.97
N ILE A 70 -6.28 6.04 -10.31
CA ILE A 70 -6.24 4.63 -10.75
C ILE A 70 -7.65 4.03 -10.82
N THR A 71 -8.49 4.29 -9.82
CA THR A 71 -9.87 3.81 -9.81
C THR A 71 -10.66 4.36 -10.99
N ARG A 72 -10.50 5.65 -11.31
CA ARG A 72 -11.12 6.27 -12.49
C ARG A 72 -10.64 5.63 -13.81
N LEU A 73 -9.33 5.39 -13.94
CA LEU A 73 -8.78 4.70 -15.10
C LEU A 73 -9.28 3.26 -15.19
N PHE A 74 -9.41 2.58 -14.06
CA PHE A 74 -9.99 1.25 -14.00
C PHE A 74 -11.40 1.23 -14.58
N LEU A 75 -12.24 2.22 -14.25
CA LEU A 75 -13.60 2.33 -14.78
C LEU A 75 -13.64 2.63 -16.28
N ILE A 76 -12.68 3.39 -16.79
CA ILE A 76 -12.61 3.74 -18.22
C ILE A 76 -12.20 2.54 -19.06
N PHE A 77 -11.26 1.72 -18.56
CA PHE A 77 -10.66 0.62 -19.32
C PHE A 77 -11.16 -0.78 -18.92
N SER A 78 -12.02 -0.87 -17.90
CA SER A 78 -12.67 -2.12 -17.51
C SER A 78 -14.01 -2.27 -18.20
N THR A 79 -14.31 -3.51 -18.62
CA THR A 79 -15.64 -3.87 -19.13
C THR A 79 -16.65 -4.16 -18.02
N GLU A 80 -16.21 -4.15 -16.75
CA GLU A 80 -17.04 -4.49 -15.62
C GLU A 80 -17.68 -3.25 -14.95
N ILE A 81 -19.00 -3.23 -14.87
CA ILE A 81 -19.79 -2.19 -14.18
C ILE A 81 -19.80 -2.47 -12.66
N ILE A 82 -18.69 -2.13 -11.96
CA ILE A 82 -18.57 -2.55 -10.55
C ILE A 82 -18.32 -1.39 -9.56
N LEU A 83 -18.39 -0.13 -10.00
CA LEU A 83 -18.01 1.03 -9.18
C LEU A 83 -18.71 1.08 -7.82
N LYS A 84 -20.03 0.92 -7.79
CA LYS A 84 -20.84 1.06 -6.55
C LYS A 84 -20.44 0.03 -5.48
N LYS A 85 -20.04 -1.18 -5.90
CA LYS A 85 -19.64 -2.25 -4.99
C LYS A 85 -18.29 -1.97 -4.35
N HIS A 86 -17.40 -1.29 -5.07
CA HIS A 86 -16.01 -1.08 -4.65
C HIS A 86 -15.82 0.15 -3.76
N LEU A 87 -16.66 1.15 -3.87
CA LEU A 87 -16.63 2.31 -2.98
C LEU A 87 -17.28 2.05 -1.62
N ARG A 88 -18.12 1.01 -1.50
CA ARG A 88 -18.81 0.71 -0.22
C ARG A 88 -17.84 0.45 0.92
N ILE A 89 -16.84 -0.39 0.73
CA ILE A 89 -15.93 -0.78 1.82
C ILE A 89 -15.12 0.41 2.33
N PRO A 90 -14.42 1.21 1.49
CA PRO A 90 -13.73 2.41 1.95
C PRO A 90 -14.65 3.41 2.66
N ILE A 91 -15.88 3.63 2.14
CA ILE A 91 -16.84 4.57 2.74
C ILE A 91 -17.31 4.07 4.10
N ILE A 92 -17.76 2.81 4.19
CA ILE A 92 -18.23 2.22 5.45
C ILE A 92 -17.12 2.22 6.48
N PHE A 93 -15.89 1.87 6.06
CA PHE A 93 -14.74 1.85 6.96
C PHE A 93 -14.39 3.26 7.45
N SER A 94 -14.42 4.27 6.59
CA SER A 94 -14.16 5.66 6.99
C SER A 94 -15.23 6.18 7.95
N ALA A 95 -16.50 5.87 7.69
CA ALA A 95 -17.60 6.21 8.59
C ALA A 95 -17.44 5.51 9.96
N PHE A 96 -17.04 4.24 9.97
CA PHE A 96 -16.74 3.50 11.19
C PHE A 96 -15.57 4.14 11.95
N LEU A 97 -14.46 4.49 11.29
CA LEU A 97 -13.34 5.17 11.95
C LEU A 97 -13.74 6.52 12.54
N LEU A 98 -14.53 7.30 11.81
CA LEU A 98 -15.03 8.58 12.33
C LEU A 98 -15.97 8.38 13.55
N LEU A 99 -16.82 7.36 13.51
CA LEU A 99 -17.66 7.00 14.67
C LEU A 99 -16.80 6.57 15.87
N VAL A 100 -15.78 5.77 15.66
CA VAL A 100 -14.83 5.39 16.73
C VAL A 100 -14.13 6.63 17.27
N ALA A 101 -13.74 7.57 16.40
CA ALA A 101 -13.07 8.81 16.79
C ALA A 101 -13.93 9.70 17.70
N THR A 102 -15.26 9.67 17.58
CA THR A 102 -16.15 10.40 18.50
C THR A 102 -16.10 9.86 19.93
N GLN A 103 -15.71 8.61 20.12
CA GLN A 103 -15.60 7.96 21.43
C GLN A 103 -14.17 8.03 21.96
N SER A 104 -13.19 7.72 21.12
CA SER A 104 -11.76 7.77 21.46
C SER A 104 -10.90 7.75 20.20
N ILE A 105 -9.84 8.55 20.18
CA ILE A 105 -8.84 8.56 19.10
C ILE A 105 -7.87 7.39 19.24
N LYS A 106 -7.64 6.91 20.47
CA LYS A 106 -6.62 5.88 20.78
C LYS A 106 -6.70 4.60 19.93
N PRO A 107 -7.89 3.98 19.69
CA PRO A 107 -7.95 2.73 18.93
C PRO A 107 -7.75 2.89 17.42
N ILE A 108 -7.79 4.11 16.88
CA ILE A 108 -7.70 4.34 15.42
C ILE A 108 -6.36 3.88 14.88
N GLY A 109 -5.26 4.22 15.56
CA GLY A 109 -3.92 3.77 15.18
C GLY A 109 -3.80 2.25 15.16
N LEU A 110 -4.35 1.58 16.18
CA LEU A 110 -4.37 0.11 16.24
C LEU A 110 -5.17 -0.50 15.07
N ILE A 111 -6.33 0.06 14.74
CA ILE A 111 -7.15 -0.39 13.61
C ILE A 111 -6.38 -0.24 12.30
N CYS A 112 -5.76 0.92 12.06
CA CYS A 112 -4.93 1.17 10.89
C CYS A 112 -3.74 0.20 10.81
N MET A 113 -3.10 -0.09 11.93
CA MET A 113 -2.00 -1.05 12.03
C MET A 113 -2.45 -2.47 11.64
N VAL A 114 -3.59 -2.95 12.16
CA VAL A 114 -4.14 -4.28 11.83
C VAL A 114 -4.44 -4.39 10.33
N ILE A 115 -5.02 -3.35 9.72
CA ILE A 115 -5.27 -3.33 8.27
C ILE A 115 -3.97 -3.37 7.49
N SER A 116 -2.97 -2.60 7.91
CA SER A 116 -1.65 -2.60 7.28
C SER A 116 -0.97 -3.97 7.33
N PHE A 117 -1.17 -4.75 8.39
CA PHE A 117 -0.66 -6.12 8.47
C PHE A 117 -1.34 -7.10 7.51
N THR A 118 -2.61 -6.90 7.22
CA THR A 118 -3.36 -7.79 6.32
C THR A 118 -3.15 -7.47 4.84
N SER A 119 -2.87 -6.22 4.52
CA SER A 119 -2.76 -5.70 3.14
C SER A 119 -1.74 -6.44 2.26
N PRO A 120 -0.50 -6.76 2.69
CA PRO A 120 0.49 -7.43 1.84
C PRO A 120 0.36 -8.96 1.78
N LEU A 121 -0.49 -9.57 2.60
CA LEU A 121 -0.63 -11.03 2.68
C LEU A 121 -1.00 -11.70 1.35
N PRO A 122 -1.93 -11.16 0.52
CA PRO A 122 -2.26 -11.77 -0.76
C PRO A 122 -1.05 -11.83 -1.71
N GLN A 123 -0.25 -10.74 -1.75
CA GLN A 123 0.96 -10.69 -2.57
C GLN A 123 2.02 -11.67 -2.07
N LEU A 124 2.21 -11.75 -0.75
CA LEU A 124 3.14 -12.70 -0.14
C LEU A 124 2.73 -14.15 -0.47
N ARG A 125 1.44 -14.50 -0.33
CA ARG A 125 0.91 -15.83 -0.67
C ARG A 125 1.16 -16.18 -2.14
N ARG A 126 0.92 -15.25 -3.08
CA ARG A 126 1.19 -15.46 -4.51
C ARG A 126 2.68 -15.71 -4.74
N ALA A 127 3.56 -14.90 -4.16
CA ALA A 127 5.00 -15.06 -4.34
C ALA A 127 5.56 -16.40 -3.82
N PHE A 128 4.88 -17.05 -2.88
CA PHE A 128 5.25 -18.39 -2.41
C PHE A 128 4.62 -19.53 -3.20
N LYS A 129 3.50 -19.27 -3.90
CA LYS A 129 2.85 -20.26 -4.77
C LYS A 129 3.48 -20.30 -6.16
N ASP A 130 3.86 -19.15 -6.70
CA ASP A 130 4.38 -19.04 -8.05
C ASP A 130 5.89 -19.34 -8.08
N LEU A 131 6.30 -20.24 -8.98
CA LEU A 131 7.69 -20.58 -9.20
C LEU A 131 8.43 -19.50 -9.99
N HIS A 132 7.72 -18.79 -10.88
CA HIS A 132 8.28 -17.77 -11.75
C HIS A 132 7.78 -16.38 -11.38
N LEU A 133 8.66 -15.56 -10.78
CA LEU A 133 8.35 -14.20 -10.33
C LEU A 133 8.92 -13.13 -11.29
N THR A 134 9.00 -13.45 -12.59
CA THR A 134 9.57 -12.56 -13.61
C THR A 134 8.84 -11.23 -13.77
N GLY A 135 7.55 -11.19 -13.44
CA GLY A 135 6.74 -9.97 -13.49
C GLY A 135 6.96 -9.00 -12.34
N LEU A 136 7.71 -9.40 -11.29
CA LEU A 136 7.96 -8.55 -10.12
C LEU A 136 9.27 -7.77 -10.27
N SER A 137 9.20 -6.46 -10.05
CA SER A 137 10.38 -5.58 -10.15
C SER A 137 11.19 -5.56 -8.85
N LEU A 138 12.49 -5.86 -8.93
CA LEU A 138 13.41 -5.72 -7.78
C LEU A 138 13.45 -4.27 -7.27
N LEU A 139 13.41 -3.31 -8.17
CA LEU A 139 13.43 -1.88 -7.83
C LEU A 139 12.22 -1.50 -6.95
N THR A 140 11.06 -2.12 -7.17
CA THR A 140 9.88 -1.90 -6.34
C THR A 140 10.14 -2.27 -4.87
N TYR A 141 10.82 -3.38 -4.62
CA TYR A 141 11.11 -3.82 -3.25
C TYR A 141 12.23 -3.02 -2.60
N VAL A 142 13.25 -2.59 -3.36
CA VAL A 142 14.26 -1.65 -2.86
C VAL A 142 13.59 -0.34 -2.43
N ASN A 143 12.73 0.23 -3.27
CA ASN A 143 12.00 1.44 -2.94
C ASN A 143 11.09 1.24 -1.72
N ALA A 144 10.40 0.10 -1.62
CA ALA A 144 9.57 -0.22 -0.46
C ALA A 144 10.39 -0.26 0.83
N ILE A 145 11.56 -0.88 0.83
CA ILE A 145 12.46 -0.94 1.98
C ILE A 145 12.87 0.49 2.40
N ILE A 146 13.29 1.33 1.45
CA ILE A 146 13.67 2.71 1.70
C ILE A 146 12.52 3.51 2.32
N VAL A 147 11.31 3.36 1.79
CA VAL A 147 10.10 4.04 2.30
C VAL A 147 9.77 3.56 3.70
N HIS A 148 9.85 2.25 3.98
CA HIS A 148 9.61 1.72 5.32
C HIS A 148 10.64 2.20 6.34
N ILE A 149 11.93 2.28 5.97
CA ILE A 149 12.97 2.87 6.84
C ILE A 149 12.61 4.33 7.17
N ALA A 150 12.19 5.12 6.18
CA ALA A 150 11.80 6.51 6.39
C ALA A 150 10.61 6.64 7.35
N TRP A 151 9.59 5.78 7.23
CA TRP A 151 8.44 5.75 8.13
C TRP A 151 8.80 5.27 9.53
N ILE A 152 9.67 4.25 9.68
CA ILE A 152 10.16 3.79 10.98
C ILE A 152 10.89 4.95 11.69
N THR A 153 11.76 5.65 10.98
CA THR A 153 12.48 6.80 11.57
C THR A 153 11.51 7.91 11.97
N TYR A 154 10.50 8.21 11.15
CA TYR A 154 9.48 9.19 11.49
C TYR A 154 8.69 8.76 12.74
N GLY A 155 8.29 7.49 12.80
CA GLY A 155 7.59 6.91 13.96
C GLY A 155 8.42 6.97 15.24
N LEU A 156 9.73 6.71 15.15
CA LEU A 156 10.66 6.84 16.29
C LEU A 156 10.77 8.29 16.77
N GLN A 157 10.86 9.25 15.85
CA GLN A 157 10.93 10.69 16.20
C GLN A 157 9.65 11.18 16.88
N ASN A 158 8.49 10.61 16.55
CA ASN A 158 7.20 10.95 17.14
C ASN A 158 6.78 9.99 18.29
N THR A 159 7.64 9.03 18.66
CA THR A 159 7.35 8.00 19.66
C THR A 159 6.02 7.28 19.40
N ASP A 160 5.71 7.01 18.12
CA ASP A 160 4.44 6.47 17.69
C ASP A 160 4.55 4.98 17.27
N PRO A 161 4.20 4.02 18.16
CA PRO A 161 4.25 2.60 17.86
C PRO A 161 3.33 2.19 16.71
N ASN A 162 2.21 2.91 16.50
CA ASN A 162 1.27 2.58 15.42
C ASN A 162 1.89 2.82 14.04
N ILE A 163 2.86 3.73 13.93
CA ILE A 163 3.62 3.94 12.71
C ILE A 163 4.81 2.97 12.63
N ILE A 164 5.50 2.72 13.75
CA ILE A 164 6.72 1.90 13.77
C ILE A 164 6.42 0.44 13.37
N TYR A 165 5.51 -0.23 14.07
CA TYR A 165 5.29 -1.68 13.91
C TYR A 165 4.83 -2.10 12.51
N PRO A 166 3.84 -1.43 11.86
CA PRO A 166 3.43 -1.83 10.51
C PRO A 166 4.52 -1.60 9.49
N ASN A 167 5.41 -0.62 9.71
CA ASN A 167 6.52 -0.39 8.81
C ASN A 167 7.67 -1.38 9.01
N ILE A 168 7.95 -1.85 10.22
CA ILE A 168 8.87 -2.98 10.46
C ILE A 168 8.33 -4.25 9.77
N TYR A 169 7.03 -4.53 9.93
CA TYR A 169 6.41 -5.67 9.27
C TYR A 169 6.45 -5.55 7.74
N GLY A 170 6.09 -4.40 7.18
CA GLY A 170 6.13 -4.15 5.75
C GLY A 170 7.55 -4.26 5.16
N MET A 171 8.55 -3.76 5.89
CA MET A 171 9.96 -3.91 5.53
C MET A 171 10.40 -5.38 5.50
N THR A 172 10.01 -6.17 6.51
CA THR A 172 10.29 -7.60 6.55
C THR A 172 9.71 -8.33 5.34
N ILE A 173 8.46 -8.01 4.97
CA ILE A 173 7.83 -8.57 3.77
C ILE A 173 8.55 -8.12 2.50
N ALA A 174 8.91 -6.84 2.38
CA ALA A 174 9.62 -6.33 1.22
C ALA A 174 10.97 -7.02 1.03
N ILE A 175 11.74 -7.23 2.11
CA ILE A 175 12.99 -8.00 2.10
C ILE A 175 12.74 -9.45 1.69
N THR A 176 11.74 -10.09 2.24
CA THR A 176 11.37 -11.48 1.90
C THR A 176 11.05 -11.63 0.42
N LEU A 177 10.24 -10.73 -0.12
CA LEU A 177 9.87 -10.72 -1.53
C LEU A 177 11.07 -10.40 -2.44
N PHE A 178 11.93 -9.47 -2.04
CA PHE A 178 13.17 -9.15 -2.74
C PHE A 178 14.08 -10.39 -2.87
N ILE A 179 14.33 -11.09 -1.76
CA ILE A 179 15.14 -12.31 -1.75
C ILE A 179 14.48 -13.39 -2.62
N ARG A 180 13.16 -13.54 -2.53
CA ARG A 180 12.39 -14.52 -3.30
C ARG A 180 12.51 -14.27 -4.81
N VAL A 181 12.41 -13.02 -5.25
CA VAL A 181 12.55 -12.62 -6.66
C VAL A 181 13.96 -12.87 -7.16
N ILE A 182 15.00 -12.56 -6.36
CA ILE A 182 16.40 -12.87 -6.74
C ILE A 182 16.58 -14.38 -6.93
N ARG A 183 16.08 -15.18 -5.97
CA ARG A 183 16.20 -16.64 -6.05
C ARG A 183 15.48 -17.24 -7.25
N SER A 184 14.31 -16.71 -7.60
CA SER A 184 13.52 -17.18 -8.76
C SER A 184 14.16 -16.87 -10.11
N ARG A 185 15.12 -15.94 -10.16
CA ARG A 185 15.83 -15.53 -11.38
C ARG A 185 17.18 -16.24 -11.56
N ARG A 186 17.64 -16.98 -10.54
CA ARG A 186 18.87 -17.79 -10.70
C ARG A 186 18.57 -18.94 -11.65
N PRO A 187 19.43 -19.19 -12.66
CA PRO A 187 19.31 -20.40 -13.48
C PRO A 187 19.36 -21.59 -12.52
N SER A 188 18.45 -22.55 -12.69
CA SER A 188 18.62 -23.87 -12.10
C SER A 188 19.94 -24.42 -12.63
N LEU A 189 20.97 -24.54 -11.80
CA LEU A 189 22.12 -25.35 -12.10
C LEU A 189 21.56 -26.77 -12.33
N SER A 190 21.28 -27.11 -13.60
CA SER A 190 21.08 -28.49 -14.00
C SER A 190 22.39 -29.21 -13.66
N ILE A 191 22.34 -29.96 -12.57
CA ILE A 191 23.37 -30.95 -12.27
C ILE A 191 23.33 -31.94 -13.43
N ILE A 192 24.32 -31.82 -14.34
CA ILE A 192 24.63 -32.82 -15.34
C ILE A 192 25.18 -34.06 -14.64
#